data_6db7a1618abd9e97c9a9953aa401aa90
#
_entry.id   6db7a1618abd9e97c9a9953aa401aa90
#
_cell.length_a   1.000
_cell.length_b   1.000
_cell.length_c   1.000
_cell.angle_alpha   90.00
_cell.angle_beta   90.00
_cell.angle_gamma   90.00
#
_symmetry.space_group_name_H-M   'P 1'
#
loop_
_entity.id
_entity.type
_entity.pdbx_description
1 polymer ?
#
loop_
_entity_poly.entity_id
_entity_poly.type
_entity_poly.pdbx_seq_one_letter_code
_entity_poly.pdbx_strand_id
1 'polypeptide(L)'
;ATPPDDYKALVCILLAGGNDSYNMLMPKGDAEHAKYAVTRSNLAIPKDQIIGLSGTNSGYSLGIHPSMTHAASMYEAGDLAFIANTGTLVEPLANYTEYRNKQKKKPLGLFSHSDQIEQWQTSIPDKRQAIGWGGRMADILQAGNSNQNISMNISLSGTNVFQVGNTATEYAIRASAGGSVGINVYDGTSSQTMCVVA
;
A
#
# COMPACT_ATOMS: atom_id res chain seq x y z
N ALA A 1 11.43 26.03 -6.99
CA ALA A 1 11.92 24.77 -7.57
C ALA A 1 11.41 24.68 -9.00
N THR A 2 12.29 24.43 -9.96
CA THR A 2 11.89 24.16 -11.36
C THR A 2 11.01 22.91 -11.37
N PRO A 3 9.85 22.92 -12.03
CA PRO A 3 9.06 21.71 -12.22
C PRO A 3 9.94 20.64 -12.87
N PRO A 4 9.82 19.37 -12.51
CA PRO A 4 10.53 18.33 -13.23
C PRO A 4 10.10 18.34 -14.70
N ASP A 5 11.05 18.21 -15.60
CA ASP A 5 10.80 18.16 -17.06
C ASP A 5 9.98 16.93 -17.48
N ASP A 6 9.61 16.08 -16.54
CA ASP A 6 8.92 14.82 -16.76
C ASP A 6 7.77 14.63 -15.75
N TYR A 7 6.66 14.06 -16.24
CA TYR A 7 5.51 13.70 -15.39
C TYR A 7 5.86 12.48 -14.53
N LYS A 8 5.66 12.59 -13.22
CA LYS A 8 5.85 11.50 -12.27
C LYS A 8 4.59 11.28 -11.45
N ALA A 9 4.16 10.05 -11.36
CA ALA A 9 3.01 9.66 -10.56
C ALA A 9 3.40 8.58 -9.54
N LEU A 10 2.89 8.72 -8.32
CA LEU A 10 2.92 7.69 -7.30
C LEU A 10 1.53 7.05 -7.21
N VAL A 11 1.44 5.76 -7.52
CA VAL A 11 0.19 5.00 -7.40
C VAL A 11 0.25 4.16 -6.13
N CYS A 12 -0.69 4.38 -5.23
CA CYS A 12 -0.82 3.61 -3.99
C CYS A 12 -2.02 2.68 -4.09
N ILE A 13 -1.79 1.38 -3.96
CA ILE A 13 -2.83 0.35 -3.96
C ILE A 13 -2.91 -0.26 -2.56
N LEU A 14 -4.02 -0.01 -1.87
CA LEU A 14 -4.32 -0.64 -0.58
C LEU A 14 -5.18 -1.88 -0.81
N LEU A 15 -4.62 -3.06 -0.55
CA LEU A 15 -5.35 -4.32 -0.58
C LEU A 15 -6.10 -4.50 0.75
N ALA A 16 -7.30 -3.92 0.84
CA ALA A 16 -8.16 -4.04 2.00
C ALA A 16 -9.01 -5.33 1.93
N GLY A 17 -9.37 -5.88 3.07
CA GLY A 17 -10.25 -7.05 3.16
C GLY A 17 -9.52 -8.37 3.09
N GLY A 18 -9.85 -9.21 2.12
CA GLY A 18 -9.45 -10.62 2.08
C GLY A 18 -8.04 -10.93 1.57
N ASN A 19 -7.11 -9.99 1.55
CA ASN A 19 -5.74 -10.26 1.10
C ASN A 19 -4.98 -11.11 2.13
N ASP A 20 -4.43 -12.24 1.69
CA ASP A 20 -3.55 -13.10 2.49
C ASP A 20 -2.08 -12.74 2.20
N SER A 21 -1.56 -11.75 2.91
CA SER A 21 -0.18 -11.27 2.74
C SER A 21 0.87 -12.33 3.08
N TYR A 22 0.56 -13.31 3.92
CA TYR A 22 1.46 -14.41 4.24
C TYR A 22 1.62 -15.42 3.11
N ASN A 23 0.76 -15.37 2.10
CA ASN A 23 0.86 -16.14 0.88
C ASN A 23 1.27 -15.30 -0.34
N MET A 24 1.58 -14.02 -0.15
CA MET A 24 2.18 -13.19 -1.21
C MET A 24 3.69 -13.41 -1.30
N LEU A 25 4.40 -13.32 -0.18
CA LEU A 25 5.85 -13.56 -0.06
C LEU A 25 6.09 -14.64 0.99
N MET A 26 6.72 -15.74 0.59
CA MET A 26 6.87 -16.93 1.42
C MET A 26 8.31 -17.43 1.44
N PRO A 27 8.75 -18.10 2.53
CA PRO A 27 10.03 -18.78 2.54
C PRO A 27 10.00 -20.01 1.61
N LYS A 28 11.05 -20.18 0.83
CA LYS A 28 11.25 -21.31 -0.10
C LYS A 28 12.41 -22.23 0.30
N GLY A 29 13.25 -21.84 1.26
CA GLY A 29 14.25 -22.73 1.86
C GLY A 29 13.59 -23.93 2.57
N ASP A 30 14.24 -25.10 2.60
CA ASP A 30 13.62 -26.33 3.12
C ASP A 30 13.15 -26.19 4.59
N ALA A 31 14.03 -25.70 5.45
CA ALA A 31 13.75 -25.58 6.88
C ALA A 31 12.70 -24.48 7.16
N GLU A 32 12.78 -23.37 6.46
CA GLU A 32 11.88 -22.23 6.63
C GLU A 32 10.50 -22.54 6.03
N HIS A 33 10.46 -23.17 4.86
CA HIS A 33 9.20 -23.60 4.26
C HIS A 33 8.49 -24.65 5.12
N ALA A 34 9.22 -25.58 5.75
CA ALA A 34 8.62 -26.54 6.67
C ALA A 34 7.93 -25.84 7.86
N LYS A 35 8.55 -24.81 8.44
CA LYS A 35 7.93 -24.00 9.50
C LYS A 35 6.70 -23.23 9.00
N TYR A 36 6.78 -22.64 7.82
CA TYR A 36 5.65 -21.96 7.18
C TYR A 36 4.50 -22.96 6.95
N ALA A 37 4.76 -24.14 6.41
CA ALA A 37 3.74 -25.15 6.16
C ALA A 37 3.03 -25.61 7.43
N VAL A 38 3.77 -25.82 8.54
CA VAL A 38 3.18 -26.15 9.83
C VAL A 38 2.29 -25.02 10.34
N THR A 39 2.75 -23.76 10.23
CA THR A 39 2.01 -22.60 10.73
C THR A 39 0.75 -22.32 9.91
N ARG A 40 0.83 -22.48 8.59
CA ARG A 40 -0.27 -22.18 7.66
C ARG A 40 -1.22 -23.37 7.47
N SER A 41 -0.82 -24.57 7.82
CA SER A 41 -1.62 -25.80 7.70
C SER A 41 -2.18 -25.98 6.27
N ASN A 42 -3.48 -26.12 6.12
CA ASN A 42 -4.18 -26.27 4.83
C ASN A 42 -4.15 -25.03 3.92
N LEU A 43 -3.68 -23.89 4.41
CA LEU A 43 -3.49 -22.67 3.63
C LEU A 43 -2.07 -22.54 3.08
N ALA A 44 -1.17 -23.46 3.44
CA ALA A 44 0.20 -23.43 2.94
C ALA A 44 0.25 -23.77 1.45
N ILE A 45 1.01 -22.98 0.69
CA ILE A 45 1.29 -23.27 -0.71
C ILE A 45 2.43 -24.28 -0.79
N PRO A 46 2.27 -25.38 -1.55
CA PRO A 46 3.35 -26.35 -1.75
C PRO A 46 4.62 -25.70 -2.30
N LYS A 47 5.78 -26.13 -1.80
CA LYS A 47 7.07 -25.53 -2.13
C LYS A 47 7.39 -25.54 -3.64
N ASP A 48 6.99 -26.58 -4.34
CA ASP A 48 7.19 -26.76 -5.79
C ASP A 48 6.32 -25.79 -6.62
N GLN A 49 5.24 -25.27 -6.06
CA GLN A 49 4.38 -24.30 -6.73
C GLN A 49 4.85 -22.84 -6.52
N ILE A 50 5.64 -22.57 -5.48
CA ILE A 50 6.11 -21.21 -5.17
C ILE A 50 7.09 -20.75 -6.26
N ILE A 51 6.87 -19.57 -6.84
CA ILE A 51 7.81 -18.94 -7.76
C ILE A 51 8.98 -18.40 -6.95
N GLY A 52 10.19 -18.98 -7.14
CA GLY A 52 11.39 -18.52 -6.43
C GLY A 52 11.86 -17.15 -6.93
N LEU A 53 12.39 -16.35 -6.01
CA LEU A 53 13.02 -15.06 -6.29
C LEU A 53 14.54 -15.17 -6.13
N SER A 54 15.30 -14.58 -7.06
CA SER A 54 16.76 -14.53 -6.99
C SER A 54 17.25 -13.33 -6.17
N GLY A 55 18.47 -13.43 -5.63
CA GLY A 55 19.17 -12.28 -5.05
C GLY A 55 18.51 -11.63 -3.82
N THR A 56 17.79 -12.39 -3.00
CA THR A 56 17.18 -11.82 -1.78
C THR A 56 18.24 -11.45 -0.75
N ASN A 57 18.22 -10.21 -0.29
CA ASN A 57 19.19 -9.69 0.70
C ASN A 57 18.90 -10.13 2.14
N SER A 58 17.86 -10.92 2.37
CA SER A 58 17.41 -11.34 3.69
C SER A 58 18.20 -12.49 4.30
N GLY A 59 19.08 -13.14 3.52
CA GLY A 59 19.71 -14.40 3.89
C GLY A 59 18.78 -15.62 3.81
N TYR A 60 17.52 -15.42 3.39
CA TYR A 60 16.52 -16.48 3.19
C TYR A 60 16.24 -16.66 1.71
N SER A 61 16.01 -17.92 1.30
CA SER A 61 15.42 -18.20 0.01
C SER A 61 13.93 -17.89 0.07
N LEU A 62 13.49 -16.92 -0.71
CA LEU A 62 12.11 -16.45 -0.75
C LEU A 62 11.46 -16.73 -2.10
N GLY A 63 10.16 -16.76 -2.13
CA GLY A 63 9.37 -16.86 -3.33
C GLY A 63 7.99 -16.24 -3.15
N ILE A 64 7.27 -16.11 -4.24
CA ILE A 64 5.95 -15.48 -4.26
C ILE A 64 4.88 -16.43 -4.77
N HIS A 65 3.64 -16.02 -4.57
CA HIS A 65 2.45 -16.78 -4.97
C HIS A 65 2.51 -17.19 -6.44
N PRO A 66 2.11 -18.42 -6.82
CA PRO A 66 2.21 -18.92 -8.19
C PRO A 66 1.42 -18.10 -9.22
N SER A 67 0.37 -17.39 -8.81
CA SER A 67 -0.37 -16.49 -9.69
C SER A 67 0.28 -15.11 -9.91
N MET A 68 1.36 -14.79 -9.20
CA MET A 68 2.04 -13.49 -9.28
C MET A 68 3.21 -13.51 -10.28
N THR A 69 3.03 -14.11 -11.45
CA THR A 69 4.08 -14.29 -12.47
C THR A 69 4.66 -12.98 -12.96
N HIS A 70 3.81 -11.97 -13.19
CA HIS A 70 4.27 -10.64 -13.62
C HIS A 70 5.10 -9.94 -12.53
N ALA A 71 4.69 -10.07 -11.24
CA ALA A 71 5.46 -9.53 -10.13
C ALA A 71 6.83 -10.22 -10.01
N ALA A 72 6.92 -11.54 -10.26
CA ALA A 72 8.18 -12.23 -10.32
C ALA A 72 9.08 -11.66 -11.42
N SER A 73 8.56 -11.46 -12.62
CA SER A 73 9.32 -10.90 -13.74
C SER A 73 9.81 -9.47 -13.45
N MET A 74 8.98 -8.64 -12.83
CA MET A 74 9.38 -7.28 -12.42
C MET A 74 10.46 -7.31 -11.34
N TYR A 75 10.38 -8.25 -10.40
CA TYR A 75 11.41 -8.41 -9.37
C TYR A 75 12.76 -8.81 -9.97
N GLU A 76 12.77 -9.79 -10.88
CA GLU A 76 13.98 -10.24 -11.55
C GLU A 76 14.59 -9.15 -12.48
N ALA A 77 13.74 -8.26 -13.01
CA ALA A 77 14.18 -7.09 -13.78
C ALA A 77 14.72 -5.94 -12.91
N GLY A 78 14.51 -5.99 -11.59
CA GLY A 78 14.91 -4.91 -10.67
C GLY A 78 13.88 -3.79 -10.54
N ASP A 79 12.70 -3.94 -11.12
CA ASP A 79 11.62 -2.95 -11.11
C ASP A 79 10.68 -3.10 -9.91
N LEU A 80 10.80 -4.18 -9.14
CA LEU A 80 9.99 -4.47 -7.96
C LEU A 80 10.87 -4.85 -6.77
N ALA A 81 10.50 -4.36 -5.60
CA ALA A 81 11.08 -4.77 -4.32
C ALA A 81 9.97 -5.13 -3.32
N PHE A 82 10.27 -6.05 -2.42
CA PHE A 82 9.40 -6.42 -1.30
C PHE A 82 9.99 -5.92 0.02
N ILE A 83 9.14 -5.29 0.83
CA ILE A 83 9.45 -4.94 2.21
C ILE A 83 8.58 -5.82 3.10
N ALA A 84 9.19 -6.84 3.67
CA ALA A 84 8.49 -7.79 4.53
C ALA A 84 8.49 -7.34 6.00
N ASN A 85 7.61 -7.94 6.79
CA ASN A 85 7.51 -7.71 8.23
C ASN A 85 7.24 -6.23 8.58
N THR A 86 6.46 -5.56 7.74
CA THR A 86 6.08 -4.16 7.92
C THR A 86 4.66 -4.09 8.48
N GLY A 87 4.43 -3.20 9.43
CA GLY A 87 3.12 -2.96 10.02
C GLY A 87 3.11 -1.66 10.80
N THR A 88 1.93 -1.26 11.25
CA THR A 88 1.80 -0.10 12.13
C THR A 88 2.27 -0.46 13.53
N LEU A 89 3.18 0.32 14.09
CA LEU A 89 3.78 0.08 15.40
C LEU A 89 3.99 1.41 16.13
N VAL A 90 3.67 1.47 17.42
CA VAL A 90 3.92 2.64 18.28
C VAL A 90 5.30 2.53 18.91
N GLU A 91 5.58 1.41 19.55
CA GLU A 91 6.87 1.10 20.17
C GLU A 91 7.31 -0.31 19.75
N PRO A 92 8.62 -0.52 19.49
CA PRO A 92 9.14 -1.84 19.15
C PRO A 92 8.84 -2.88 20.24
N LEU A 93 8.41 -4.06 19.81
CA LEU A 93 8.13 -5.22 20.66
C LEU A 93 9.20 -6.29 20.39
N ALA A 94 9.99 -6.64 21.39
CA ALA A 94 11.02 -7.65 21.24
C ALA A 94 10.46 -9.09 21.29
N ASN A 95 9.35 -9.30 22.03
CA ASN A 95 8.80 -10.63 22.21
C ASN A 95 7.33 -10.59 22.66
N TYR A 96 6.71 -11.78 22.68
CA TYR A 96 5.32 -11.94 23.09
C TYR A 96 5.06 -11.54 24.56
N THR A 97 6.06 -11.67 25.44
CA THR A 97 5.92 -11.33 26.86
C THR A 97 5.72 -9.83 27.05
N GLU A 98 6.48 -9.00 26.32
CA GLU A 98 6.27 -7.53 26.32
C GLU A 98 4.87 -7.17 25.83
N TYR A 99 4.38 -7.86 24.80
CA TYR A 99 3.03 -7.68 24.30
C TYR A 99 1.98 -8.03 25.38
N ARG A 100 2.09 -9.19 26.01
CA ARG A 100 1.13 -9.66 27.02
C ARG A 100 1.11 -8.80 28.27
N ASN A 101 2.27 -8.42 28.75
CA ASN A 101 2.42 -7.67 29.99
C ASN A 101 2.14 -6.17 29.82
N LYS A 102 1.72 -5.74 28.63
CA LYS A 102 1.39 -4.32 28.32
C LYS A 102 2.55 -3.35 28.64
N GLN A 103 3.78 -3.82 28.51
CA GLN A 103 4.99 -3.04 28.79
C GLN A 103 5.24 -1.94 27.76
N LYS A 104 4.67 -2.07 26.57
CA LYS A 104 4.82 -1.16 25.46
C LYS A 104 3.47 -0.65 24.96
N LYS A 105 3.48 0.56 24.43
CA LYS A 105 2.29 1.11 23.77
C LYS A 105 1.98 0.33 22.51
N LYS A 106 0.70 0.05 22.32
CA LYS A 106 0.19 -0.67 21.16
C LYS A 106 -0.58 0.26 20.24
N PRO A 107 -0.70 -0.08 18.95
CA PRO A 107 -1.59 0.63 18.06
C PRO A 107 -3.02 0.68 18.61
N LEU A 108 -3.71 1.79 18.36
CA LEU A 108 -5.11 1.95 18.73
C LEU A 108 -5.95 0.91 17.98
N GLY A 109 -6.89 0.28 18.68
CA GLY A 109 -7.78 -0.70 18.06
C GLY A 109 -7.06 -1.86 17.38
N LEU A 110 -5.98 -2.37 17.97
CA LEU A 110 -5.23 -3.51 17.45
C LEU A 110 -6.20 -4.68 17.14
N PHE A 111 -6.12 -5.22 15.92
CA PHE A 111 -7.04 -6.19 15.29
C PHE A 111 -8.40 -5.64 14.82
N SER A 112 -8.67 -4.35 14.97
CA SER A 112 -9.79 -3.69 14.30
C SER A 112 -9.39 -3.36 12.85
N HIS A 113 -10.14 -3.88 11.86
CA HIS A 113 -9.86 -3.64 10.44
C HIS A 113 -9.89 -2.16 10.09
N SER A 114 -10.90 -1.43 10.57
CA SER A 114 -11.04 0.00 10.28
C SER A 114 -9.90 0.83 10.88
N ASP A 115 -9.53 0.55 12.14
CA ASP A 115 -8.42 1.27 12.78
C ASP A 115 -7.09 0.96 12.08
N GLN A 116 -6.85 -0.29 11.69
CA GLN A 116 -5.63 -0.65 10.96
C GLN A 116 -5.56 -0.01 9.57
N ILE A 117 -6.66 0.04 8.83
CA ILE A 117 -6.73 0.74 7.54
C ILE A 117 -6.41 2.22 7.71
N GLU A 118 -7.02 2.89 8.70
CA GLU A 118 -6.74 4.29 9.01
C GLU A 118 -5.27 4.51 9.37
N GLN A 119 -4.68 3.62 10.18
CA GLN A 119 -3.27 3.70 10.58
C GLN A 119 -2.32 3.57 9.38
N TRP A 120 -2.61 2.69 8.43
CA TRP A 120 -1.86 2.60 7.17
C TRP A 120 -1.98 3.87 6.33
N GLN A 121 -3.15 4.47 6.28
CA GLN A 121 -3.41 5.69 5.53
C GLN A 121 -2.79 6.93 6.16
N THR A 122 -2.75 6.98 7.50
CA THR A 122 -2.22 8.15 8.23
C THR A 122 -0.77 8.01 8.63
N SER A 123 -0.25 6.79 8.75
CA SER A 123 1.05 6.47 9.36
C SER A 123 1.15 6.91 10.83
N ILE A 124 0.01 6.99 11.54
CA ILE A 124 -0.09 7.39 12.95
C ILE A 124 -0.87 6.32 13.72
N PRO A 125 -0.18 5.43 14.44
CA PRO A 125 -0.80 4.23 15.01
C PRO A 125 -1.41 4.42 16.41
N ASP A 126 -1.09 5.49 17.12
CA ASP A 126 -1.45 5.70 18.52
C ASP A 126 -2.69 6.59 18.73
N LYS A 127 -3.19 7.22 17.67
CA LYS A 127 -4.38 8.08 17.71
C LYS A 127 -5.08 8.09 16.36
N ARG A 128 -6.36 8.46 16.39
CA ARG A 128 -7.11 8.74 15.16
C ARG A 128 -6.67 10.06 14.55
N GLN A 129 -6.57 10.11 13.23
CA GLN A 129 -6.10 11.26 12.50
C GLN A 129 -6.92 11.43 11.21
N ALA A 130 -7.29 12.68 10.92
CA ALA A 130 -8.05 13.01 9.71
C ALA A 130 -7.17 13.28 8.49
N ILE A 131 -5.84 13.33 8.65
CA ILE A 131 -4.89 13.71 7.60
C ILE A 131 -3.99 12.52 7.28
N GLY A 132 -3.98 12.13 6.01
CA GLY A 132 -3.18 11.02 5.51
C GLY A 132 -1.75 11.42 5.14
N TRP A 133 -0.86 10.43 5.02
CA TRP A 133 0.51 10.72 4.63
C TRP A 133 0.63 11.11 3.16
N GLY A 134 -0.23 10.60 2.27
CA GLY A 134 -0.32 11.05 0.88
C GLY A 134 -0.74 12.51 0.77
N GLY A 135 -1.73 12.94 1.59
CA GLY A 135 -2.13 14.34 1.67
C GLY A 135 -1.03 15.26 2.18
N ARG A 136 -0.27 14.84 3.21
CA ARG A 136 0.91 15.60 3.69
C ARG A 136 2.00 15.72 2.60
N MET A 137 2.20 14.68 1.79
CA MET A 137 3.10 14.76 0.65
C MET A 137 2.61 15.77 -0.39
N ALA A 138 1.31 15.76 -0.70
CA ALA A 138 0.71 16.68 -1.63
C ALA A 138 0.81 18.13 -1.15
N ASP A 139 0.59 18.40 0.14
CA ASP A 139 0.78 19.74 0.74
C ASP A 139 2.19 20.30 0.46
N ILE A 140 3.21 19.43 0.51
CA ILE A 140 4.61 19.82 0.25
C ILE A 140 4.88 20.03 -1.25
N LEU A 141 4.30 19.18 -2.09
CA LEU A 141 4.63 19.11 -3.51
C LEU A 141 3.70 19.95 -4.40
N GLN A 142 2.58 20.45 -3.88
CA GLN A 142 1.57 21.19 -4.63
C GLN A 142 2.17 22.36 -5.42
N ALA A 143 3.15 23.06 -4.84
CA ALA A 143 3.82 24.17 -5.50
C ALA A 143 4.61 23.79 -6.77
N GLY A 144 4.97 22.51 -6.90
CA GLY A 144 5.64 21.97 -8.08
C GLY A 144 4.69 21.61 -9.23
N ASN A 145 3.37 21.61 -8.97
CA ASN A 145 2.39 21.36 -10.02
C ASN A 145 2.20 22.61 -10.89
N SER A 146 2.39 22.48 -12.18
CA SER A 146 2.26 23.59 -13.11
C SER A 146 0.82 24.12 -13.20
N ASN A 147 -0.17 23.29 -12.98
CA ASN A 147 -1.58 23.68 -12.93
C ASN A 147 -2.12 23.55 -11.50
N GLN A 148 -2.22 24.65 -10.80
CA GLN A 148 -2.70 24.71 -9.41
C GLN A 148 -4.22 24.43 -9.27
N ASN A 149 -4.96 24.42 -10.37
CA ASN A 149 -6.39 24.08 -10.37
C ASN A 149 -6.66 22.56 -10.35
N ILE A 150 -5.60 21.75 -10.56
CA ILE A 150 -5.70 20.30 -10.52
C ILE A 150 -5.07 19.83 -9.21
N SER A 151 -5.83 19.06 -8.42
CA SER A 151 -5.27 18.43 -7.23
C SER A 151 -4.17 17.43 -7.59
N MET A 152 -3.10 17.40 -6.82
CA MET A 152 -2.08 16.37 -6.92
C MET A 152 -2.57 15.00 -6.44
N ASN A 153 -3.69 14.96 -5.72
CA ASN A 153 -4.26 13.74 -5.16
C ASN A 153 -5.49 13.30 -5.94
N ILE A 154 -5.40 12.16 -6.60
CA ILE A 154 -6.50 11.56 -7.35
C ILE A 154 -6.84 10.21 -6.71
N SER A 155 -8.08 10.04 -6.25
CA SER A 155 -8.58 8.80 -5.69
C SER A 155 -9.48 8.07 -6.68
N LEU A 156 -9.22 6.79 -6.91
CA LEU A 156 -10.11 5.89 -7.66
C LEU A 156 -11.01 5.06 -6.73
N SER A 157 -10.85 5.20 -5.42
CA SER A 157 -11.57 4.47 -4.38
C SER A 157 -12.61 5.32 -3.65
N GLY A 158 -12.96 6.49 -4.20
CA GLY A 158 -13.77 7.48 -3.49
C GLY A 158 -12.99 8.21 -2.41
N THR A 159 -13.69 8.90 -1.53
CA THR A 159 -13.08 9.67 -0.42
C THR A 159 -12.38 8.77 0.57
N ASN A 160 -11.13 9.07 0.90
CA ASN A 160 -10.33 8.32 1.86
C ASN A 160 -9.37 9.25 2.62
N VAL A 161 -8.93 8.80 3.81
CA VAL A 161 -8.06 9.62 4.67
C VAL A 161 -6.64 9.76 4.09
N PHE A 162 -6.17 8.76 3.33
CA PHE A 162 -4.81 8.74 2.77
C PHE A 162 -4.44 10.03 2.02
N GLN A 163 -5.38 10.58 1.25
CA GLN A 163 -5.17 11.71 0.36
C GLN A 163 -5.56 13.05 0.94
N VAL A 164 -6.12 13.09 2.15
CA VAL A 164 -6.48 14.34 2.82
C VAL A 164 -5.22 14.99 3.37
N GLY A 165 -4.94 16.23 2.92
CA GLY A 165 -3.86 17.09 3.44
C GLY A 165 -4.40 18.19 4.37
N ASN A 166 -3.52 19.11 4.78
CA ASN A 166 -3.92 20.32 5.47
C ASN A 166 -4.53 21.35 4.50
N THR A 167 -3.99 21.42 3.29
CA THR A 167 -4.40 22.32 2.20
C THR A 167 -4.81 21.57 0.95
N ALA A 168 -4.14 20.44 0.67
CA ALA A 168 -4.44 19.62 -0.49
C ALA A 168 -5.77 18.88 -0.30
N THR A 169 -6.66 19.07 -1.26
CA THR A 169 -7.93 18.35 -1.37
C THR A 169 -7.82 17.23 -2.39
N GLU A 170 -8.55 16.15 -2.18
CA GLU A 170 -8.57 15.03 -3.10
C GLU A 170 -9.58 15.23 -4.24
N TYR A 171 -9.25 14.67 -5.41
CA TYR A 171 -10.21 14.40 -6.48
C TYR A 171 -10.63 12.94 -6.39
N ALA A 172 -11.87 12.69 -6.01
CA ALA A 172 -12.42 11.34 -5.97
C ALA A 172 -13.14 11.00 -7.28
N ILE A 173 -12.64 10.01 -7.98
CA ILE A 173 -13.26 9.45 -9.18
C ILE A 173 -13.94 8.15 -8.81
N ARG A 174 -15.23 8.01 -9.10
CA ARG A 174 -15.96 6.76 -8.92
C ARG A 174 -16.25 6.17 -10.30
N ALA A 175 -15.93 4.90 -10.49
CA ALA A 175 -16.44 4.14 -11.62
C ALA A 175 -17.95 3.95 -11.44
N SER A 176 -18.77 4.43 -12.37
CA SER A 176 -20.17 4.07 -12.43
C SER A 176 -20.34 2.78 -13.23
N ALA A 177 -21.39 2.00 -12.95
CA ALA A 177 -21.74 0.82 -13.75
C ALA A 177 -22.07 1.26 -15.19
N GLY A 178 -21.08 1.25 -16.08
CA GLY A 178 -21.24 1.66 -17.48
C GLY A 178 -20.12 2.50 -18.09
N GLY A 179 -19.05 2.80 -17.35
CA GLY A 179 -17.90 3.49 -17.90
C GLY A 179 -17.17 4.42 -16.92
N SER A 180 -16.04 4.96 -17.36
CA SER A 180 -15.28 5.96 -16.61
C SER A 180 -16.12 7.25 -16.47
N VAL A 181 -16.21 7.75 -15.24
CA VAL A 181 -16.77 9.09 -15.00
C VAL A 181 -15.74 10.12 -15.47
N GLY A 182 -16.12 10.95 -16.43
CA GLY A 182 -15.28 12.08 -16.82
C GLY A 182 -15.12 13.07 -15.67
N ILE A 183 -13.92 13.59 -15.48
CA ILE A 183 -13.69 14.71 -14.59
C ILE A 183 -14.27 15.94 -15.30
N ASN A 184 -15.38 16.48 -14.78
CA ASN A 184 -15.84 17.79 -15.21
C ASN A 184 -14.85 18.82 -14.67
N VAL A 185 -14.16 19.50 -15.57
CA VAL A 185 -13.33 20.64 -15.20
C VAL A 185 -14.27 21.73 -14.66
N TYR A 186 -13.93 22.32 -13.55
CA TYR A 186 -14.77 23.22 -12.78
C TYR A 186 -15.11 24.56 -13.49
N ASP A 187 -14.58 24.75 -14.70
CA ASP A 187 -14.83 25.95 -15.51
C ASP A 187 -16.08 25.86 -16.41
N GLY A 188 -16.81 24.75 -16.36
CA GLY A 188 -18.09 24.60 -17.06
C GLY A 188 -18.01 24.52 -18.61
N THR A 189 -16.84 24.49 -19.21
CA THR A 189 -16.70 24.64 -20.67
C THR A 189 -16.07 23.47 -21.42
N SER A 190 -15.49 22.49 -20.79
CA SER A 190 -14.99 21.29 -21.48
C SER A 190 -14.98 20.02 -20.61
N SER A 191 -15.56 18.96 -21.14
CA SER A 191 -15.38 17.61 -20.58
C SER A 191 -14.10 17.00 -21.16
N GLN A 192 -13.04 16.88 -20.37
CA GLN A 192 -11.89 16.06 -20.75
C GLN A 192 -12.01 14.69 -20.09
N THR A 193 -12.04 13.66 -20.89
CA THR A 193 -12.02 12.27 -20.42
C THR A 193 -10.57 11.92 -20.13
N MET A 194 -10.22 11.77 -18.85
CA MET A 194 -8.92 11.25 -18.47
C MET A 194 -9.08 9.73 -18.28
N CYS A 195 -8.51 8.94 -19.20
CA CYS A 195 -8.33 7.51 -19.00
C CYS A 195 -7.10 7.30 -18.11
N VAL A 196 -7.33 6.85 -16.87
CA VAL A 196 -6.26 6.28 -16.06
C VAL A 196 -6.28 4.78 -16.31
N VAL A 197 -5.30 4.27 -17.02
CA VAL A 197 -5.07 2.83 -17.15
C VAL A 197 -4.26 2.40 -15.94
N ALA A 198 -4.87 1.54 -15.11
CA ALA A 198 -4.18 0.87 -14.01
C ALA A 198 -3.30 -0.26 -14.53
#